data_12126c842b9d62a069105fdd7c3a0ea6
#
_entry.id   12126c842b9d62a069105fdd7c3a0ea6
#
_cell.length_a   1.000
_cell.length_b   1.000
_cell.length_c   1.000
_cell.angle_alpha   90.00
_cell.angle_beta   90.00
_cell.angle_gamma   90.00
#
_symmetry.space_group_name_H-M   'P 1'
#
loop_
_entity.id
_entity.type
_entity.pdbx_description
1 polymer ?
#
loop_
_entity_poly.entity_id
_entity_poly.type
_entity_poly.pdbx_seq_one_letter_code
_entity_poly.pdbx_strand_id
1 'polypeptide(L)'
;MPLSAAIAASVDLEWDPNSDPELAGYKIYWGTSSGTYTSSRDVGKTTTATIKGIDEGKTYYFVATAYDSQNNESDFSNQVSFTIPFSDTDGDGVADYQDAFPSDPSETTDSDGDGIGNNADKDDDNDNMPDSWEIQYGFDPLVDDASQDSDGDGLSNLDEYLAGSDPMVPQDNSEPDTPTLSAPDDQRVVELIPVLKTSNFNDPDAGDFHSATRWRIFGESDDVCVFDIISEYSLTELQVPKLILDENKGYRWQAMHYDNHGTPSAWSSSRFFTTQTDAEDNNNNGIPDNQEVETPVDLDGDGTWDADQNDIKCVKAGNGKSLGISFEGSSNVVEIESIKAEPADDNPVLSAAPSNSEQFPFGLINFKLIVNQPGDPAEVKIYFSEPAPADGCWFKYDPIEATWTDYSSQTVFSSDRRSLTLYLEDGGEGDADGSANGIIVDPSGVAVSSFASGSGSGGGIRDMAGCFINSVSVKSVGFNVARVWKAVRGRELAFGLLLLAMIKILTIVLGRMRQRWEETQRRFETYHERGGRFTARHLTNKG
;
A
#
# COMPACT_ATOMS: atom_id res chain seq x y z
N MET A 1 11.09 16.34 13.84
CA MET A 1 11.52 16.81 15.18
C MET A 1 12.06 18.23 15.02
N PRO A 2 11.53 19.26 15.67
CA PRO A 2 12.20 20.57 15.72
C PRO A 2 13.44 20.41 16.59
N LEU A 3 14.59 20.91 16.13
CA LEU A 3 15.75 21.08 16.97
C LEU A 3 15.35 22.00 18.14
N SER A 4 15.23 21.45 19.34
CA SER A 4 15.19 22.25 20.55
C SER A 4 16.46 23.05 20.62
N ALA A 5 16.36 24.37 20.70
CA ALA A 5 17.50 25.23 20.98
C ALA A 5 18.01 24.83 22.36
N ALA A 6 19.25 24.35 22.43
CA ALA A 6 19.88 24.00 23.69
C ALA A 6 19.76 25.21 24.65
N ILE A 7 19.09 25.04 25.76
CA ILE A 7 19.02 26.04 26.83
C ILE A 7 20.44 26.18 27.36
N ALA A 8 21.04 27.34 27.18
CA ALA A 8 22.41 27.58 27.60
C ALA A 8 22.45 27.78 29.12
N ALA A 9 22.86 26.77 29.83
CA ALA A 9 23.03 26.81 31.28
C ALA A 9 24.12 27.82 31.72
N SER A 10 24.13 28.13 32.99
CA SER A 10 25.16 28.97 33.58
C SER A 10 25.67 28.38 34.89
N VAL A 11 26.93 28.67 35.24
CA VAL A 11 27.52 28.33 36.51
C VAL A 11 28.09 29.58 37.17
N ASP A 12 27.84 29.75 38.44
CA ASP A 12 28.43 30.80 39.27
C ASP A 12 29.70 30.29 39.94
N LEU A 13 30.77 31.05 39.81
CA LEU A 13 32.08 30.77 40.38
C LEU A 13 32.41 31.85 41.38
N GLU A 14 33.06 31.47 42.48
CA GLU A 14 33.55 32.37 43.52
C GLU A 14 34.95 31.91 43.94
N TRP A 15 35.85 32.85 44.22
CA TRP A 15 37.19 32.60 44.66
C TRP A 15 37.67 33.67 45.67
N ASP A 16 38.69 33.27 46.47
CA ASP A 16 39.28 34.16 47.44
C ASP A 16 40.08 35.30 46.75
N PRO A 17 39.97 36.53 47.26
CA PRO A 17 40.70 37.67 46.70
C PRO A 17 42.22 37.50 46.88
N ASN A 18 42.98 37.82 45.81
CA ASN A 18 44.43 37.92 45.93
C ASN A 18 44.76 39.27 46.58
N SER A 19 45.71 39.23 47.52
CA SER A 19 46.14 40.39 48.31
C SER A 19 47.34 41.16 47.68
N ASP A 20 47.77 40.79 46.48
CA ASP A 20 48.85 41.47 45.76
C ASP A 20 48.47 42.91 45.43
N PRO A 21 49.27 43.93 45.84
CA PRO A 21 48.99 45.34 45.56
C PRO A 21 49.04 45.68 44.07
N GLU A 22 49.71 44.88 43.24
CA GLU A 22 49.80 45.07 41.79
C GLU A 22 48.69 44.38 41.02
N LEU A 23 47.77 43.68 41.72
CA LEU A 23 46.64 43.01 41.10
C LEU A 23 45.83 43.98 40.22
N ALA A 24 45.67 43.66 38.93
CA ALA A 24 44.82 44.35 37.96
C ALA A 24 43.51 43.64 37.70
N GLY A 25 43.48 42.30 37.81
CA GLY A 25 42.27 41.54 37.63
C GLY A 25 42.45 40.03 37.63
N TYR A 26 41.39 39.29 37.27
CA TYR A 26 41.38 37.84 37.17
C TYR A 26 40.87 37.44 35.80
N LYS A 27 41.33 36.27 35.31
CA LYS A 27 40.77 35.57 34.15
C LYS A 27 40.35 34.17 34.58
N ILE A 28 39.19 33.77 34.13
CA ILE A 28 38.65 32.43 34.30
C ILE A 28 38.83 31.67 33.03
N TYR A 29 39.31 30.41 33.15
CA TYR A 29 39.48 29.49 32.05
C TYR A 29 38.66 28.23 32.30
N TRP A 30 38.05 27.68 31.23
CA TRP A 30 37.27 26.46 31.35
C TRP A 30 37.33 25.60 30.11
N GLY A 31 36.99 24.33 30.26
CA GLY A 31 36.89 23.34 29.21
C GLY A 31 36.25 22.05 29.73
N THR A 32 35.93 21.13 28.82
CA THR A 32 35.28 19.84 29.14
C THR A 32 36.24 18.70 29.40
N SER A 33 37.54 18.97 29.46
CA SER A 33 38.57 17.95 29.78
C SER A 33 39.50 18.51 30.85
N SER A 34 39.82 17.68 31.87
CA SER A 34 40.72 18.07 32.93
C SER A 34 42.10 18.53 32.40
N GLY A 35 42.57 19.68 32.86
CA GLY A 35 43.84 20.27 32.43
C GLY A 35 43.83 20.89 31.02
N THR A 36 42.70 20.90 30.31
CA THR A 36 42.57 21.49 28.98
C THR A 36 41.45 22.52 28.97
N TYR A 37 41.82 23.80 28.87
CA TYR A 37 40.89 24.90 28.96
C TYR A 37 40.82 25.59 27.60
N THR A 38 39.70 25.41 26.91
CA THR A 38 39.48 25.91 25.52
C THR A 38 38.82 27.27 25.46
N SER A 39 38.31 27.75 26.58
CA SER A 39 37.63 29.03 26.72
C SER A 39 38.19 29.83 27.86
N SER A 40 38.12 31.15 27.75
CA SER A 40 38.54 32.05 28.85
C SER A 40 37.69 33.32 28.82
N ARG A 41 37.67 34.01 29.98
CA ARG A 41 37.01 35.31 30.18
C ARG A 41 37.72 36.15 31.19
N ASP A 42 38.00 37.38 30.84
CA ASP A 42 38.48 38.38 31.80
C ASP A 42 37.30 38.91 32.61
N VAL A 43 37.40 38.90 33.91
CA VAL A 43 36.34 39.31 34.85
C VAL A 43 36.76 40.55 35.68
N GLY A 44 37.90 41.15 35.38
CA GLY A 44 38.43 42.28 36.14
C GLY A 44 38.74 41.95 37.60
N LYS A 45 38.59 42.92 38.50
CA LYS A 45 38.87 42.73 39.94
C LYS A 45 37.75 42.05 40.74
N THR A 46 36.76 41.48 40.10
CA THR A 46 35.69 40.76 40.83
C THR A 46 36.21 39.42 41.33
N THR A 47 35.68 38.93 42.43
CA THR A 47 35.95 37.58 42.98
C THR A 47 34.79 36.62 42.71
N THR A 48 33.87 37.01 41.83
CA THR A 48 32.74 36.16 41.38
C THR A 48 32.57 36.32 39.89
N ALA A 49 32.11 35.27 39.21
CA ALA A 49 31.75 35.29 37.80
C ALA A 49 30.69 34.27 37.47
N THR A 50 29.70 34.68 36.64
CA THR A 50 28.75 33.78 36.04
C THR A 50 29.22 33.41 34.63
N ILE A 51 29.54 32.16 34.39
CA ILE A 51 29.86 31.61 33.07
C ILE A 51 28.55 31.15 32.44
N LYS A 52 28.20 31.74 31.29
CA LYS A 52 26.98 31.45 30.54
C LYS A 52 27.33 30.72 29.23
N GLY A 53 26.33 30.04 28.65
CA GLY A 53 26.48 29.39 27.35
C GLY A 53 27.26 28.08 27.42
N ILE A 54 27.14 27.37 28.54
CA ILE A 54 27.68 26.03 28.76
C ILE A 54 26.57 24.99 28.57
N ASP A 55 26.92 23.81 28.12
CA ASP A 55 25.99 22.76 27.78
C ASP A 55 25.61 21.94 29.02
N GLU A 56 24.35 21.62 29.13
CA GLU A 56 23.81 20.70 30.14
C GLU A 56 24.37 19.29 29.99
N GLY A 57 24.38 18.51 31.05
CA GLY A 57 24.88 17.13 31.09
C GLY A 57 26.39 17.00 30.94
N LYS A 58 27.14 18.09 30.75
CA LYS A 58 28.60 18.07 30.62
C LYS A 58 29.29 18.44 31.92
N THR A 59 30.41 17.80 32.18
CA THR A 59 31.35 18.21 33.26
C THR A 59 32.32 19.24 32.72
N TYR A 60 32.32 20.41 33.34
CA TYR A 60 33.30 21.46 33.06
C TYR A 60 34.34 21.55 34.16
N TYR A 61 35.57 21.89 33.76
CA TYR A 61 36.73 22.10 34.62
C TYR A 61 37.13 23.57 34.54
N PHE A 62 37.27 24.23 35.69
CA PHE A 62 37.53 25.66 35.78
C PHE A 62 38.81 25.90 36.57
N VAL A 63 39.58 26.89 36.13
CA VAL A 63 40.73 27.47 36.85
C VAL A 63 40.71 28.98 36.68
N ALA A 64 41.41 29.69 37.57
CA ALA A 64 41.58 31.11 37.50
C ALA A 64 43.06 31.49 37.47
N THR A 65 43.37 32.63 36.87
CA THR A 65 44.64 33.33 37.03
C THR A 65 44.39 34.74 37.57
N ALA A 66 45.35 35.28 38.30
CA ALA A 66 45.43 36.71 38.60
C ALA A 66 46.38 37.38 37.60
N TYR A 67 46.15 38.62 37.22
CA TYR A 67 47.06 39.35 36.38
C TYR A 67 47.35 40.75 36.92
N ASP A 68 48.57 41.25 36.63
CA ASP A 68 49.04 42.59 37.03
C ASP A 68 48.68 43.67 35.97
N SER A 69 49.06 44.93 36.26
CA SER A 69 48.84 46.06 35.35
C SER A 69 49.62 46.00 34.01
N GLN A 70 50.55 45.06 33.87
CA GLN A 70 51.31 44.76 32.67
C GLN A 70 50.76 43.56 31.91
N ASN A 71 49.64 42.97 32.40
CA ASN A 71 49.00 41.74 31.89
C ASN A 71 49.88 40.49 32.07
N ASN A 72 50.81 40.43 33.01
CA ASN A 72 51.47 39.20 33.38
C ASN A 72 50.48 38.36 34.24
N GLU A 73 50.25 37.13 33.87
CA GLU A 73 49.36 36.21 34.59
C GLU A 73 50.14 35.31 35.54
N SER A 74 49.51 34.98 36.66
CA SER A 74 49.98 33.97 37.59
C SER A 74 49.83 32.55 36.99
N ASP A 75 50.39 31.56 37.67
CA ASP A 75 50.02 30.17 37.43
C ASP A 75 48.50 29.94 37.66
N PHE A 76 47.95 28.90 37.09
CA PHE A 76 46.55 28.51 37.33
C PHE A 76 46.32 28.18 38.81
N SER A 77 45.14 28.54 39.28
CA SER A 77 44.61 28.08 40.57
C SER A 77 44.46 26.54 40.58
N ASN A 78 44.10 26.00 41.75
CA ASN A 78 43.54 24.65 41.77
C ASN A 78 42.35 24.55 40.84
N GLN A 79 42.21 23.41 40.14
CA GLN A 79 41.08 23.10 39.28
C GLN A 79 39.88 22.71 40.13
N VAL A 80 38.72 23.25 39.77
CA VAL A 80 37.41 22.77 40.26
C VAL A 80 36.64 22.21 39.07
N SER A 81 35.77 21.22 39.33
CA SER A 81 34.89 20.67 38.30
C SER A 81 33.45 20.70 38.75
N PHE A 82 32.56 20.92 37.80
CA PHE A 82 31.11 20.91 38.04
C PHE A 82 30.43 20.28 36.85
N THR A 83 29.53 19.32 37.12
CA THR A 83 28.66 18.75 36.07
C THR A 83 27.40 19.58 36.04
N ILE A 84 27.10 20.13 34.86
CA ILE A 84 25.89 20.91 34.65
C ILE A 84 24.70 19.95 34.62
N PRO A 85 23.75 20.07 35.54
CA PRO A 85 22.56 19.22 35.50
C PRO A 85 21.73 19.49 34.23
N PHE A 86 20.95 18.53 33.81
CA PHE A 86 19.91 18.78 32.83
C PHE A 86 18.78 19.58 33.47
N SER A 87 18.09 20.40 32.65
CA SER A 87 16.87 21.09 33.09
C SER A 87 15.77 20.09 33.39
N ASP A 88 15.03 20.35 34.44
CA ASP A 88 13.84 19.65 34.88
C ASP A 88 12.89 20.76 35.36
N THR A 89 11.98 21.18 34.45
CA THR A 89 11.24 22.45 34.59
C THR A 89 10.15 22.35 35.63
N ASP A 90 9.49 21.21 35.76
CA ASP A 90 8.39 21.00 36.69
C ASP A 90 8.80 20.26 37.98
N GLY A 91 9.99 19.63 37.96
CA GLY A 91 10.61 19.06 39.17
C GLY A 91 10.12 17.65 39.50
N ASP A 92 9.66 16.89 38.51
CA ASP A 92 9.17 15.52 38.68
C ASP A 92 10.28 14.47 38.69
N GLY A 93 11.50 14.85 38.29
CA GLY A 93 12.70 13.99 38.25
C GLY A 93 13.05 13.45 36.86
N VAL A 94 12.29 13.78 35.84
CA VAL A 94 12.60 13.52 34.43
C VAL A 94 13.11 14.82 33.80
N ALA A 95 14.21 14.72 33.05
CA ALA A 95 14.76 15.93 32.42
C ALA A 95 13.90 16.37 31.22
N ASP A 96 13.75 17.68 31.00
CA ASP A 96 12.93 18.27 29.94
C ASP A 96 13.11 17.63 28.55
N TYR A 97 14.33 17.16 28.23
CA TYR A 97 14.62 16.54 26.94
C TYR A 97 14.15 15.07 26.82
N GLN A 98 13.80 14.44 27.94
CA GLN A 98 13.30 13.07 28.05
C GLN A 98 11.81 13.05 28.42
N ASP A 99 11.28 14.20 28.76
CA ASP A 99 9.93 14.39 29.22
C ASP A 99 9.03 14.85 28.07
N ALA A 100 7.93 14.16 27.87
CA ALA A 100 6.93 14.53 26.88
C ALA A 100 6.14 15.79 27.34
N PHE A 101 6.07 16.04 28.66
CA PHE A 101 5.30 17.13 29.28
C PHE A 101 6.17 17.96 30.25
N PRO A 102 7.22 18.67 29.81
CA PRO A 102 8.21 19.31 30.66
C PRO A 102 7.69 20.42 31.59
N SER A 103 6.40 20.64 31.66
CA SER A 103 5.77 21.63 32.53
C SER A 103 4.61 21.06 33.34
N ASP A 104 4.40 19.74 33.31
CA ASP A 104 3.36 19.05 34.07
C ASP A 104 3.94 17.92 34.91
N PRO A 105 4.18 18.13 36.22
CA PRO A 105 4.84 17.14 37.07
C PRO A 105 4.00 15.88 37.33
N SER A 106 2.86 15.74 36.70
CA SER A 106 2.01 14.55 36.79
C SER A 106 2.14 13.65 35.58
N GLU A 107 2.78 14.12 34.51
CA GLU A 107 2.94 13.41 33.24
C GLU A 107 4.39 13.41 32.78
N THR A 108 4.87 12.27 32.25
CA THR A 108 6.25 12.15 31.75
C THR A 108 6.33 11.49 30.38
N THR A 109 5.33 10.71 30.01
CA THR A 109 5.30 9.89 28.78
C THR A 109 4.02 10.15 28.01
N ASP A 110 4.12 10.05 26.68
CA ASP A 110 3.04 10.14 25.69
C ASP A 110 3.35 9.05 24.68
N SER A 111 2.71 7.88 24.83
CA SER A 111 3.09 6.67 24.11
C SER A 111 2.59 6.69 22.67
N ASP A 112 1.42 7.23 22.42
CA ASP A 112 0.81 7.33 21.08
C ASP A 112 1.07 8.67 20.38
N GLY A 113 1.48 9.72 21.15
CA GLY A 113 1.81 11.02 20.61
C GLY A 113 0.62 11.94 20.36
N ASP A 114 -0.50 11.70 21.01
CA ASP A 114 -1.74 12.49 20.83
C ASP A 114 -1.75 13.78 21.65
N GLY A 115 -0.85 13.92 22.63
CA GLY A 115 -0.66 15.08 23.50
C GLY A 115 -1.38 14.97 24.83
N ILE A 116 -1.92 13.81 25.17
CA ILE A 116 -2.39 13.44 26.50
C ILE A 116 -1.32 12.53 27.11
N GLY A 117 -1.00 12.74 28.38
CA GLY A 117 0.01 11.90 29.03
C GLY A 117 -0.59 10.60 29.53
N ASN A 118 0.22 9.54 29.56
CA ASN A 118 -0.23 8.19 29.92
C ASN A 118 -0.92 8.09 31.29
N ASN A 119 -0.71 9.02 32.22
CA ASN A 119 -1.44 8.99 33.49
C ASN A 119 -2.87 9.55 33.38
N ALA A 120 -3.12 10.40 32.39
CA ALA A 120 -4.41 11.04 32.14
C ALA A 120 -5.18 10.41 30.99
N ASP A 121 -4.48 9.70 30.10
CA ASP A 121 -5.08 8.96 29.00
C ASP A 121 -5.85 7.75 29.52
N LYS A 122 -6.64 7.16 28.70
CA LYS A 122 -7.42 5.95 28.98
C LYS A 122 -7.18 4.86 27.93
N ASP A 123 -6.41 5.18 26.91
CA ASP A 123 -6.10 4.35 25.77
C ASP A 123 -4.71 4.80 25.31
N ASP A 124 -3.66 4.39 26.08
CA ASP A 124 -2.29 4.89 26.03
C ASP A 124 -1.57 4.65 24.67
N ASP A 125 -2.07 3.73 23.85
CA ASP A 125 -1.51 3.40 22.52
C ASP A 125 -2.48 3.69 21.36
N ASN A 126 -3.71 4.17 21.67
CA ASN A 126 -4.76 4.55 20.71
C ASN A 126 -5.20 3.40 19.79
N ASP A 127 -5.24 2.17 20.30
CA ASP A 127 -5.70 1.00 19.57
C ASP A 127 -7.21 0.75 19.66
N ASN A 128 -7.92 1.61 20.39
CA ASN A 128 -9.35 1.60 20.72
C ASN A 128 -9.76 0.57 21.78
N MET A 129 -8.84 0.02 22.52
CA MET A 129 -9.08 -0.76 23.73
C MET A 129 -8.62 0.09 24.94
N PRO A 130 -9.44 0.28 25.96
CA PRO A 130 -9.02 1.07 27.12
C PRO A 130 -8.01 0.32 27.98
N ASP A 131 -7.00 1.02 28.53
CA ASP A 131 -5.97 0.47 29.45
C ASP A 131 -6.57 -0.41 30.55
N SER A 132 -7.71 0.01 31.09
CA SER A 132 -8.37 -0.74 32.17
C SER A 132 -8.87 -2.11 31.72
N TRP A 133 -9.26 -2.24 30.46
CA TRP A 133 -9.67 -3.51 29.88
C TRP A 133 -8.44 -4.36 29.57
N GLU A 134 -7.41 -3.78 29.00
CA GLU A 134 -6.16 -4.46 28.67
C GLU A 134 -5.47 -5.01 29.90
N ILE A 135 -5.33 -4.20 30.95
CA ILE A 135 -4.81 -4.63 32.26
C ILE A 135 -5.66 -5.75 32.86
N GLN A 136 -6.98 -5.70 32.71
CA GLN A 136 -7.87 -6.75 33.21
C GLN A 136 -7.57 -8.11 32.58
N TYR A 137 -7.25 -8.13 31.29
CA TYR A 137 -6.99 -9.36 30.53
C TYR A 137 -5.49 -9.69 30.38
N GLY A 138 -4.61 -8.80 30.88
CA GLY A 138 -3.16 -9.03 30.92
C GLY A 138 -2.41 -8.57 29.68
N PHE A 139 -3.01 -7.68 28.92
CA PHE A 139 -2.37 -6.96 27.81
C PHE A 139 -1.53 -5.78 28.31
N ASP A 140 -0.72 -5.23 27.44
CA ASP A 140 0.14 -4.08 27.74
C ASP A 140 -0.48 -2.82 27.12
N PRO A 141 -1.01 -1.86 27.92
CA PRO A 141 -1.65 -0.64 27.43
C PRO A 141 -0.77 0.28 26.57
N LEU A 142 0.50 -0.06 26.39
CA LEU A 142 1.43 0.72 25.59
C LEU A 142 1.76 0.08 24.23
N VAL A 143 1.05 -0.99 23.85
CA VAL A 143 1.35 -1.81 22.68
C VAL A 143 0.09 -2.10 21.90
N ASP A 144 -0.12 -1.44 20.75
CA ASP A 144 -1.21 -1.74 19.83
C ASP A 144 -1.26 -3.25 19.52
N ASP A 145 -2.16 -3.94 20.18
CA ASP A 145 -2.44 -5.37 20.00
C ASP A 145 -3.91 -5.66 19.66
N ALA A 146 -4.68 -4.63 19.30
CA ALA A 146 -6.06 -4.70 18.88
C ALA A 146 -6.34 -5.74 17.78
N SER A 147 -5.41 -5.89 16.85
CA SER A 147 -5.53 -6.83 15.73
C SER A 147 -5.05 -8.25 16.04
N GLN A 148 -4.52 -8.50 17.23
CA GLN A 148 -4.11 -9.84 17.65
C GLN A 148 -5.32 -10.67 18.05
N ASP A 149 -5.21 -11.99 17.90
CA ASP A 149 -6.16 -13.02 18.32
C ASP A 149 -5.46 -13.84 19.40
N SER A 150 -5.78 -13.55 20.66
CA SER A 150 -5.00 -14.05 21.79
C SER A 150 -5.34 -15.48 22.19
N ASP A 151 -6.54 -15.95 21.92
CA ASP A 151 -6.99 -17.30 22.24
C ASP A 151 -7.14 -18.21 20.99
N GLY A 152 -7.04 -17.62 19.78
CA GLY A 152 -6.98 -18.35 18.52
C GLY A 152 -8.34 -18.76 17.97
N ASP A 153 -9.41 -18.08 18.37
CA ASP A 153 -10.78 -18.41 17.94
C ASP A 153 -11.22 -17.69 16.64
N GLY A 154 -10.40 -16.73 16.18
CA GLY A 154 -10.64 -15.97 14.97
C GLY A 154 -11.19 -14.56 15.21
N LEU A 155 -11.52 -14.20 16.46
CA LEU A 155 -11.81 -12.84 16.89
C LEU A 155 -10.51 -12.11 17.22
N SER A 156 -10.42 -10.83 16.88
CA SER A 156 -9.34 -9.99 17.36
C SER A 156 -9.65 -9.50 18.80
N ASN A 157 -8.60 -9.14 19.55
CA ASN A 157 -8.78 -8.57 20.88
C ASN A 157 -9.76 -7.38 20.88
N LEU A 158 -9.69 -6.52 19.86
CA LEU A 158 -10.62 -5.40 19.68
C LEU A 158 -12.06 -5.87 19.40
N ASP A 159 -12.23 -6.88 18.55
CA ASP A 159 -13.57 -7.43 18.26
C ASP A 159 -14.20 -7.99 19.52
N GLU A 160 -13.41 -8.64 20.36
CA GLU A 160 -13.85 -9.19 21.64
C GLU A 160 -14.15 -8.10 22.67
N TYR A 161 -13.34 -7.03 22.73
CA TYR A 161 -13.64 -5.85 23.53
C TYR A 161 -15.02 -5.27 23.15
N LEU A 162 -15.26 -5.08 21.84
CA LEU A 162 -16.51 -4.53 21.33
C LEU A 162 -17.70 -5.47 21.56
N ALA A 163 -17.50 -6.77 21.49
CA ALA A 163 -18.49 -7.79 21.77
C ALA A 163 -18.75 -7.98 23.28
N GLY A 164 -17.80 -7.57 24.12
CA GLY A 164 -17.84 -7.79 25.57
C GLY A 164 -17.51 -9.25 25.95
N SER A 165 -16.76 -9.94 25.11
CA SER A 165 -16.26 -11.30 25.32
C SER A 165 -14.93 -11.33 26.09
N ASP A 166 -14.44 -12.51 26.41
CA ASP A 166 -13.18 -12.72 27.13
C ASP A 166 -12.08 -13.12 26.12
N PRO A 167 -11.08 -12.24 25.84
CA PRO A 167 -10.07 -12.46 24.81
C PRO A 167 -9.09 -13.60 25.13
N MET A 168 -9.24 -14.26 26.26
CA MET A 168 -8.45 -15.42 26.68
C MET A 168 -9.25 -16.72 26.64
N VAL A 169 -10.51 -16.67 26.19
CA VAL A 169 -11.41 -17.83 26.20
C VAL A 169 -12.04 -17.99 24.82
N PRO A 170 -11.53 -18.93 24.00
CA PRO A 170 -12.07 -19.15 22.66
C PRO A 170 -13.60 -19.28 22.65
N GLN A 171 -14.23 -18.47 21.84
CA GLN A 171 -15.67 -18.56 21.61
C GLN A 171 -15.92 -19.44 20.40
N ASP A 172 -16.94 -20.29 20.49
CA ASP A 172 -17.36 -21.07 19.33
C ASP A 172 -18.01 -20.12 18.32
N ASN A 173 -17.25 -19.68 17.29
CA ASN A 173 -17.82 -18.94 16.16
C ASN A 173 -18.61 -19.91 15.29
N SER A 174 -19.92 -19.75 15.22
CA SER A 174 -20.81 -20.59 14.42
C SER A 174 -20.78 -20.17 12.95
N GLU A 175 -21.09 -21.10 12.07
CA GLU A 175 -21.25 -20.76 10.64
C GLU A 175 -22.51 -19.93 10.42
N PRO A 176 -22.47 -18.89 9.55
CA PRO A 176 -23.67 -18.17 9.12
C PRO A 176 -24.73 -19.11 8.51
N ASP A 177 -25.98 -18.70 8.61
CA ASP A 177 -27.07 -19.42 7.94
C ASP A 177 -26.84 -19.49 6.42
N THR A 178 -27.06 -20.67 5.86
CA THR A 178 -26.97 -20.88 4.41
C THR A 178 -27.91 -19.95 3.65
N PRO A 179 -27.41 -19.12 2.70
CA PRO A 179 -28.25 -18.21 1.97
C PRO A 179 -29.27 -18.92 1.07
N THR A 180 -30.47 -18.35 0.95
CA THR A 180 -31.45 -18.78 -0.03
C THR A 180 -31.40 -17.84 -1.24
N LEU A 181 -31.48 -18.43 -2.44
CA LEU A 181 -31.43 -17.67 -3.70
C LEU A 181 -32.83 -17.16 -4.08
N SER A 182 -32.94 -15.89 -4.49
CA SER A 182 -34.24 -15.26 -4.78
C SER A 182 -34.42 -14.81 -6.23
N ALA A 183 -33.35 -14.40 -6.93
CA ALA A 183 -33.38 -14.01 -8.32
C ALA A 183 -32.07 -14.41 -9.05
N PRO A 184 -32.14 -14.73 -10.37
CA PRO A 184 -33.37 -14.90 -11.18
C PRO A 184 -34.24 -16.06 -10.68
N ASP A 185 -35.52 -16.07 -11.07
CA ASP A 185 -36.40 -17.20 -10.78
C ASP A 185 -35.85 -18.47 -11.44
N ASP A 186 -36.04 -19.60 -10.78
CA ASP A 186 -35.53 -20.87 -11.26
C ASP A 186 -36.09 -21.22 -12.65
N GLN A 187 -35.23 -21.77 -13.53
CA GLN A 187 -35.56 -22.13 -14.92
C GLN A 187 -36.03 -20.97 -15.82
N ARG A 188 -35.75 -19.70 -15.47
CA ARG A 188 -36.14 -18.54 -16.26
C ARG A 188 -35.14 -18.25 -17.38
N VAL A 189 -35.65 -17.70 -18.50
CA VAL A 189 -34.82 -17.06 -19.52
C VAL A 189 -34.51 -15.63 -19.09
N VAL A 190 -33.26 -15.24 -19.10
CA VAL A 190 -32.75 -13.95 -18.61
C VAL A 190 -31.86 -13.27 -19.64
N GLU A 191 -31.59 -12.00 -19.43
CA GLU A 191 -30.57 -11.26 -20.19
C GLU A 191 -29.17 -11.79 -19.93
N LEU A 192 -28.19 -11.42 -20.76
CA LEU A 192 -26.77 -11.85 -20.59
C LEU A 192 -26.08 -11.27 -19.36
N ILE A 193 -26.70 -10.29 -18.71
CA ILE A 193 -26.23 -9.63 -17.50
C ILE A 193 -27.27 -9.72 -16.36
N PRO A 194 -27.66 -10.92 -15.92
CA PRO A 194 -28.70 -11.08 -14.90
C PRO A 194 -28.25 -10.50 -13.56
N VAL A 195 -29.24 -10.12 -12.76
CA VAL A 195 -29.01 -9.78 -11.36
C VAL A 195 -29.26 -11.02 -10.50
N LEU A 196 -28.25 -11.47 -9.78
CA LEU A 196 -28.31 -12.55 -8.79
C LEU A 196 -28.69 -11.96 -7.44
N LYS A 197 -29.57 -12.61 -6.68
CA LYS A 197 -29.97 -12.16 -5.34
C LYS A 197 -30.08 -13.30 -4.36
N THR A 198 -29.54 -13.08 -3.16
CA THR A 198 -29.65 -13.97 -2.00
C THR A 198 -30.67 -13.43 -0.98
N SER A 199 -30.95 -14.22 0.06
CA SER A 199 -31.55 -13.74 1.30
C SER A 199 -30.63 -12.75 2.01
N ASN A 200 -31.18 -12.03 2.99
CA ASN A 200 -30.34 -11.32 3.94
C ASN A 200 -29.47 -12.29 4.73
N PHE A 201 -28.34 -11.80 5.20
CA PHE A 201 -27.46 -12.49 6.13
C PHE A 201 -28.18 -12.73 7.46
N ASN A 202 -27.94 -13.87 8.05
CA ASN A 202 -28.31 -14.18 9.41
C ASN A 202 -27.25 -15.10 10.00
N ASP A 203 -26.88 -14.83 11.23
CA ASP A 203 -25.90 -15.57 11.98
C ASP A 203 -26.46 -15.94 13.36
N PRO A 204 -26.16 -17.16 13.89
CA PRO A 204 -26.52 -17.53 15.25
C PRO A 204 -25.83 -16.67 16.31
N ASP A 205 -24.63 -16.13 16.02
CA ASP A 205 -23.81 -15.40 16.95
C ASP A 205 -24.21 -13.91 16.99
N ALA A 206 -24.43 -13.41 18.19
CA ALA A 206 -24.91 -12.05 18.39
C ALA A 206 -23.74 -11.07 18.19
N GLY A 207 -23.85 -10.23 17.17
CA GLY A 207 -22.82 -9.23 16.87
C GLY A 207 -22.21 -9.45 15.50
N ASP A 208 -22.31 -10.66 14.94
CA ASP A 208 -21.76 -10.97 13.63
C ASP A 208 -22.53 -10.28 12.52
N PHE A 209 -21.79 -9.82 11.54
CA PHE A 209 -22.34 -9.12 10.39
C PHE A 209 -21.79 -9.68 9.07
N HIS A 210 -22.50 -9.39 8.01
CA HIS A 210 -22.17 -9.83 6.67
C HIS A 210 -20.95 -9.12 6.12
N SER A 211 -19.82 -9.81 6.03
CA SER A 211 -18.57 -9.23 5.54
C SER A 211 -18.35 -9.42 4.05
N ALA A 212 -18.72 -10.58 3.51
CA ALA A 212 -18.55 -10.89 2.10
C ALA A 212 -19.52 -11.96 1.61
N THR A 213 -19.71 -12.00 0.29
CA THR A 213 -20.43 -13.11 -0.37
C THR A 213 -19.59 -13.67 -1.51
N ARG A 214 -19.47 -14.99 -1.56
CA ARG A 214 -18.90 -15.68 -2.71
C ARG A 214 -20.01 -16.10 -3.66
N TRP A 215 -19.85 -15.72 -4.93
CA TRP A 215 -20.78 -15.96 -6.00
C TRP A 215 -20.14 -16.89 -7.02
N ARG A 216 -20.85 -17.95 -7.43
CA ARG A 216 -20.38 -18.89 -8.44
C ARG A 216 -21.45 -19.15 -9.50
N ILE A 217 -21.01 -19.18 -10.76
CA ILE A 217 -21.85 -19.60 -11.91
C ILE A 217 -21.11 -20.70 -12.64
N PHE A 218 -21.87 -21.72 -13.03
CA PHE A 218 -21.38 -22.87 -13.78
C PHE A 218 -22.21 -23.10 -15.01
N GLY A 219 -21.60 -23.54 -16.11
CA GLY A 219 -22.34 -24.08 -17.24
C GLY A 219 -23.15 -25.30 -16.81
N GLU A 220 -24.45 -25.37 -17.22
CA GLU A 220 -25.32 -26.49 -16.85
C GLU A 220 -24.91 -27.80 -17.53
N SER A 221 -24.38 -27.73 -18.76
CA SER A 221 -24.06 -28.91 -19.59
C SER A 221 -22.69 -29.50 -19.34
N ASP A 222 -21.70 -28.68 -18.96
CA ASP A 222 -20.29 -29.02 -18.86
C ASP A 222 -19.74 -28.91 -17.45
N ASP A 223 -20.50 -28.30 -16.54
CA ASP A 223 -20.15 -28.05 -15.14
C ASP A 223 -18.89 -27.19 -14.97
N VAL A 224 -18.51 -26.43 -16.01
CA VAL A 224 -17.39 -25.50 -15.98
C VAL A 224 -17.76 -24.27 -15.16
N CYS A 225 -16.92 -23.89 -14.22
CA CYS A 225 -17.09 -22.65 -13.45
C CYS A 225 -16.71 -21.46 -14.34
N VAL A 226 -17.69 -20.68 -14.75
CA VAL A 226 -17.50 -19.50 -15.63
C VAL A 226 -17.41 -18.19 -14.87
N PHE A 227 -17.65 -18.23 -13.54
CA PHE A 227 -17.59 -17.07 -12.68
C PHE A 227 -17.42 -17.50 -11.21
N ASP A 228 -16.40 -16.99 -10.52
CA ASP A 228 -16.14 -17.30 -9.11
C ASP A 228 -15.47 -16.12 -8.41
N ILE A 229 -16.24 -15.32 -7.71
CA ILE A 229 -15.73 -14.13 -7.02
C ILE A 229 -16.18 -14.10 -5.55
N ILE A 230 -15.38 -13.42 -4.72
CA ILE A 230 -15.76 -12.99 -3.38
C ILE A 230 -15.86 -11.47 -3.40
N SER A 231 -17.02 -10.93 -2.98
CA SER A 231 -17.28 -9.49 -2.94
C SER A 231 -17.65 -9.04 -1.55
N GLU A 232 -16.97 -8.02 -1.05
CA GLU A 232 -17.31 -7.30 0.17
C GLU A 232 -18.34 -6.18 -0.07
N TYR A 233 -18.65 -5.90 -1.34
CA TYR A 233 -19.59 -4.84 -1.78
C TYR A 233 -20.93 -5.40 -2.22
N SER A 234 -20.94 -6.48 -2.99
CA SER A 234 -22.13 -7.15 -3.51
C SER A 234 -22.57 -8.25 -2.53
N LEU A 235 -23.05 -7.85 -1.35
CA LEU A 235 -23.32 -8.78 -0.27
C LEU A 235 -24.59 -9.64 -0.53
N THR A 236 -25.68 -9.05 -0.98
CA THR A 236 -26.95 -9.75 -1.21
C THR A 236 -27.48 -9.63 -2.63
N GLU A 237 -26.85 -8.80 -3.45
CA GLU A 237 -27.23 -8.57 -4.84
C GLU A 237 -25.99 -8.36 -5.68
N LEU A 238 -25.88 -9.08 -6.81
CA LEU A 238 -24.78 -8.99 -7.76
C LEU A 238 -25.33 -8.92 -9.17
N GLN A 239 -24.94 -7.91 -9.94
CA GLN A 239 -25.12 -7.91 -11.39
C GLN A 239 -23.94 -8.64 -12.04
N VAL A 240 -24.23 -9.71 -12.80
CA VAL A 240 -23.21 -10.44 -13.54
C VAL A 240 -22.58 -9.51 -14.58
N PRO A 241 -21.24 -9.42 -14.65
CA PRO A 241 -20.57 -8.57 -15.64
C PRO A 241 -20.85 -8.99 -17.08
N LYS A 242 -20.60 -8.07 -18.01
CA LYS A 242 -20.72 -8.33 -19.45
C LYS A 242 -19.69 -9.36 -19.90
N LEU A 243 -20.03 -10.11 -20.93
CA LEU A 243 -19.21 -11.15 -21.58
C LEU A 243 -18.91 -12.39 -20.73
N ILE A 244 -19.36 -12.46 -19.47
CA ILE A 244 -19.23 -13.67 -18.64
C ILE A 244 -20.10 -14.81 -19.21
N LEU A 245 -21.34 -14.49 -19.55
CA LEU A 245 -22.32 -15.48 -20.01
C LEU A 245 -22.48 -15.46 -21.53
N ASP A 246 -22.54 -16.66 -22.10
CA ASP A 246 -22.82 -16.85 -23.52
C ASP A 246 -24.33 -16.86 -23.75
N GLU A 247 -24.78 -16.59 -24.98
CA GLU A 247 -26.17 -16.62 -25.35
C GLU A 247 -26.73 -18.06 -25.47
N ASN A 248 -28.03 -18.18 -25.27
CA ASN A 248 -28.81 -19.43 -25.43
C ASN A 248 -28.23 -20.61 -24.63
N LYS A 249 -27.52 -20.35 -23.52
CA LYS A 249 -26.85 -21.34 -22.71
C LYS A 249 -27.50 -21.46 -21.33
N GLY A 250 -27.59 -22.68 -20.83
CA GLY A 250 -28.07 -22.98 -19.48
C GLY A 250 -26.95 -22.83 -18.46
N TYR A 251 -27.28 -22.23 -17.32
CA TYR A 251 -26.37 -22.02 -16.20
C TYR A 251 -27.01 -22.42 -14.88
N ARG A 252 -26.18 -22.82 -13.92
CA ARG A 252 -26.53 -22.93 -12.51
C ARG A 252 -25.65 -22.00 -11.69
N TRP A 253 -26.18 -21.49 -10.60
CA TRP A 253 -25.43 -20.63 -9.72
C TRP A 253 -25.68 -20.92 -8.25
N GLN A 254 -24.74 -20.52 -7.41
CA GLN A 254 -24.75 -20.69 -5.97
C GLN A 254 -24.09 -19.47 -5.29
N ALA A 255 -24.44 -19.26 -4.01
CA ALA A 255 -23.81 -18.25 -3.18
C ALA A 255 -23.48 -18.81 -1.79
N MET A 256 -22.53 -18.17 -1.12
CA MET A 256 -22.07 -18.47 0.22
C MET A 256 -21.80 -17.15 0.93
N HIS A 257 -22.33 -16.97 2.12
CA HIS A 257 -22.09 -15.80 2.95
C HIS A 257 -20.87 -16.00 3.84
N TYR A 258 -20.18 -14.92 4.17
CA TYR A 258 -19.10 -14.87 5.15
C TYR A 258 -19.47 -13.89 6.26
N ASP A 259 -19.18 -14.26 7.51
CA ASP A 259 -19.23 -13.35 8.64
C ASP A 259 -18.00 -12.42 8.71
N ASN A 260 -17.96 -11.55 9.69
CA ASN A 260 -16.83 -10.63 9.91
C ASN A 260 -15.55 -11.34 10.39
N HIS A 261 -15.62 -12.58 10.82
CA HIS A 261 -14.48 -13.43 11.20
C HIS A 261 -13.95 -14.25 10.02
N GLY A 262 -14.61 -14.16 8.87
CA GLY A 262 -14.26 -14.89 7.65
C GLY A 262 -14.75 -16.34 7.64
N THR A 263 -15.66 -16.70 8.55
CA THR A 263 -16.28 -18.03 8.58
C THR A 263 -17.34 -18.13 7.48
N PRO A 264 -17.27 -19.12 6.59
CA PRO A 264 -18.24 -19.27 5.52
C PRO A 264 -19.47 -20.06 5.98
N SER A 265 -20.64 -19.68 5.48
CA SER A 265 -21.82 -20.55 5.52
C SER A 265 -21.64 -21.77 4.63
N ALA A 266 -22.55 -22.72 4.71
CA ALA A 266 -22.68 -23.73 3.65
C ALA A 266 -23.11 -23.07 2.31
N TRP A 267 -22.77 -23.70 1.18
CA TRP A 267 -23.26 -23.30 -0.13
C TRP A 267 -24.77 -23.39 -0.23
N SER A 268 -25.40 -22.38 -0.82
CA SER A 268 -26.82 -22.42 -1.19
C SER A 268 -27.13 -23.63 -2.08
N SER A 269 -28.39 -24.05 -2.10
CA SER A 269 -28.88 -24.92 -3.17
C SER A 269 -28.74 -24.21 -4.53
N SER A 270 -28.37 -24.95 -5.57
CA SER A 270 -28.24 -24.39 -6.91
C SER A 270 -29.57 -23.88 -7.45
N ARG A 271 -29.51 -22.77 -8.21
CA ARG A 271 -30.61 -22.25 -8.99
C ARG A 271 -30.20 -22.19 -10.46
N PHE A 272 -31.15 -22.37 -11.38
CA PHE A 272 -30.89 -22.53 -12.80
C PHE A 272 -31.53 -21.38 -13.59
N PHE A 273 -30.88 -20.97 -14.66
CA PHE A 273 -31.44 -20.02 -15.65
C PHE A 273 -30.86 -20.32 -17.04
N THR A 274 -31.49 -19.79 -18.07
CA THR A 274 -31.01 -19.84 -19.46
C THR A 274 -30.88 -18.40 -19.96
N THR A 275 -29.78 -18.08 -20.63
CA THR A 275 -29.59 -16.79 -21.25
C THR A 275 -30.40 -16.67 -22.53
N GLN A 276 -30.84 -15.46 -22.86
CA GLN A 276 -31.47 -15.16 -24.15
C GLN A 276 -30.42 -15.03 -25.27
N THR A 277 -30.89 -14.96 -26.51
CA THR A 277 -30.06 -14.62 -27.67
C THR A 277 -29.54 -13.19 -27.55
N ASP A 278 -28.30 -12.93 -27.88
CA ASP A 278 -27.78 -11.57 -28.02
C ASP A 278 -28.39 -10.94 -29.31
N ALA A 279 -29.21 -9.92 -29.13
CA ALA A 279 -29.84 -9.20 -30.26
C ALA A 279 -28.86 -8.18 -30.90
N GLU A 280 -27.68 -7.97 -30.32
CA GLU A 280 -26.71 -7.00 -30.82
C GLU A 280 -25.72 -7.61 -31.83
N ASP A 281 -25.53 -8.95 -31.84
CA ASP A 281 -24.65 -9.70 -32.75
C ASP A 281 -25.43 -10.78 -33.49
N ASN A 282 -26.07 -10.41 -34.62
CA ASN A 282 -26.93 -11.32 -35.35
C ASN A 282 -26.19 -12.34 -36.24
N ASN A 283 -24.92 -12.08 -36.55
CA ASN A 283 -24.10 -12.96 -37.38
C ASN A 283 -23.17 -13.86 -36.55
N ASN A 284 -23.17 -13.70 -35.23
CA ASN A 284 -22.39 -14.46 -34.24
C ASN A 284 -20.87 -14.47 -34.53
N ASN A 285 -20.33 -13.32 -34.95
CA ASN A 285 -18.89 -13.17 -35.15
C ASN A 285 -18.15 -12.64 -33.92
N GLY A 286 -18.88 -12.41 -32.83
CA GLY A 286 -18.37 -11.89 -31.58
C GLY A 286 -18.17 -10.37 -31.54
N ILE A 287 -18.73 -9.66 -32.55
CA ILE A 287 -18.72 -8.20 -32.65
C ILE A 287 -20.18 -7.74 -32.81
N PRO A 288 -20.67 -6.83 -31.97
CA PRO A 288 -22.03 -6.28 -32.17
C PRO A 288 -22.18 -5.64 -33.55
N ASP A 289 -23.27 -5.93 -34.25
CA ASP A 289 -23.55 -5.47 -35.63
C ASP A 289 -23.35 -3.94 -35.79
N ASN A 290 -23.73 -3.16 -34.78
CA ASN A 290 -23.63 -1.69 -34.80
C ASN A 290 -22.17 -1.21 -34.53
N GLN A 291 -21.29 -2.09 -34.14
CA GLN A 291 -19.87 -1.83 -33.89
C GLN A 291 -18.95 -2.45 -34.96
N GLU A 292 -19.51 -3.16 -35.92
CA GLU A 292 -18.73 -3.65 -37.05
C GLU A 292 -18.12 -2.50 -37.85
N VAL A 293 -16.88 -2.74 -38.31
CA VAL A 293 -16.15 -1.76 -39.12
C VAL A 293 -16.58 -1.94 -40.59
N GLU A 294 -17.41 -1.01 -41.11
CA GLU A 294 -17.99 -1.07 -42.46
C GLU A 294 -16.97 -0.95 -43.60
N THR A 295 -15.82 -0.33 -43.33
CA THR A 295 -14.72 -0.16 -44.30
C THR A 295 -13.57 -1.04 -43.94
N PRO A 296 -12.95 -1.75 -44.89
CA PRO A 296 -11.75 -2.52 -44.61
C PRO A 296 -10.67 -1.66 -43.91
N VAL A 297 -10.17 -2.13 -42.77
CA VAL A 297 -9.09 -1.51 -42.01
C VAL A 297 -7.91 -2.51 -41.91
N ASP A 298 -6.73 -1.96 -41.79
CA ASP A 298 -5.47 -2.66 -41.55
C ASP A 298 -4.81 -1.90 -40.38
N LEU A 299 -5.20 -2.25 -39.16
CA LEU A 299 -4.77 -1.56 -37.95
C LEU A 299 -3.39 -2.03 -37.47
N ASP A 300 -3.05 -3.29 -37.72
CA ASP A 300 -1.75 -3.87 -37.39
C ASP A 300 -0.67 -3.50 -38.42
N GLY A 301 -1.07 -3.07 -39.63
CA GLY A 301 -0.16 -2.57 -40.67
C GLY A 301 0.60 -3.66 -41.41
N ASP A 302 0.09 -4.89 -41.41
CA ASP A 302 0.72 -6.03 -42.08
C ASP A 302 0.43 -6.11 -43.59
N GLY A 303 -0.52 -5.30 -44.06
CA GLY A 303 -0.94 -5.22 -45.46
C GLY A 303 -2.10 -6.15 -45.84
N THR A 304 -2.67 -6.84 -44.87
CA THR A 304 -3.91 -7.63 -44.97
C THR A 304 -5.05 -6.86 -44.27
N TRP A 305 -6.26 -6.98 -44.74
CA TRP A 305 -7.38 -6.38 -44.02
C TRP A 305 -7.67 -7.19 -42.76
N ASP A 306 -7.85 -6.51 -41.61
CA ASP A 306 -8.11 -7.16 -40.30
C ASP A 306 -9.33 -8.10 -40.36
N ALA A 307 -10.35 -7.76 -41.18
CA ALA A 307 -11.53 -8.59 -41.39
C ALA A 307 -11.24 -9.91 -42.13
N ASP A 308 -10.11 -10.03 -42.83
CA ASP A 308 -9.67 -11.21 -43.54
C ASP A 308 -8.70 -12.08 -42.71
N GLN A 309 -8.40 -11.69 -41.46
CA GLN A 309 -7.53 -12.36 -40.53
C GLN A 309 -8.33 -13.03 -39.40
N ASN A 310 -7.78 -14.11 -38.80
CA ASN A 310 -8.43 -14.83 -37.70
C ASN A 310 -7.85 -14.47 -36.33
N ASP A 311 -6.72 -13.81 -36.30
CA ASP A 311 -5.97 -13.49 -35.08
C ASP A 311 -6.18 -12.05 -34.61
N ILE A 312 -6.97 -11.28 -35.34
CA ILE A 312 -7.38 -9.92 -34.98
C ILE A 312 -8.89 -9.73 -35.12
N LYS A 313 -9.51 -9.02 -34.14
CA LYS A 313 -10.87 -8.53 -34.25
C LYS A 313 -10.88 -7.02 -34.04
N CYS A 314 -11.67 -6.30 -34.87
CA CYS A 314 -11.75 -4.86 -34.85
C CYS A 314 -13.17 -4.38 -34.59
N VAL A 315 -13.30 -3.36 -33.73
CA VAL A 315 -14.56 -2.72 -33.41
C VAL A 315 -14.51 -1.22 -33.65
N LYS A 316 -15.67 -0.67 -33.94
CA LYS A 316 -15.93 0.76 -34.03
C LYS A 316 -16.13 1.29 -32.61
N ALA A 317 -15.12 1.98 -32.10
CA ALA A 317 -15.17 2.65 -30.81
C ALA A 317 -16.02 3.94 -30.88
N GLY A 318 -16.32 4.51 -29.72
CA GLY A 318 -16.88 5.84 -29.65
C GLY A 318 -16.07 6.88 -30.45
N ASN A 319 -16.67 7.97 -30.86
CA ASN A 319 -16.02 9.07 -31.59
C ASN A 319 -15.59 8.75 -33.04
N GLY A 320 -16.08 7.66 -33.63
CA GLY A 320 -15.75 7.26 -35.00
C GLY A 320 -14.33 6.70 -35.16
N LYS A 321 -13.66 6.37 -34.07
CA LYS A 321 -12.37 5.68 -34.03
C LYS A 321 -12.60 4.18 -34.12
N SER A 322 -11.53 3.43 -34.41
CA SER A 322 -11.54 1.98 -34.37
C SER A 322 -10.45 1.47 -33.43
N LEU A 323 -10.74 0.34 -32.80
CA LEU A 323 -9.83 -0.44 -31.97
C LEU A 323 -9.73 -1.85 -32.54
N GLY A 324 -8.55 -2.45 -32.48
CA GLY A 324 -8.34 -3.85 -32.78
C GLY A 324 -7.67 -4.56 -31.62
N ILE A 325 -8.02 -5.82 -31.37
CA ILE A 325 -7.28 -6.71 -30.51
C ILE A 325 -6.72 -7.87 -31.34
N SER A 326 -5.44 -8.18 -31.17
CA SER A 326 -4.78 -9.28 -31.85
C SER A 326 -4.02 -10.13 -30.85
N PHE A 327 -3.99 -11.45 -31.09
CA PHE A 327 -3.14 -12.38 -30.36
C PHE A 327 -1.97 -12.88 -31.21
N GLU A 328 -1.61 -12.18 -32.29
CA GLU A 328 -0.43 -12.50 -33.10
C GLU A 328 0.84 -12.61 -32.22
N GLY A 329 1.50 -13.76 -32.31
CA GLY A 329 2.70 -14.07 -31.51
C GLY A 329 2.41 -14.61 -30.10
N SER A 330 1.17 -14.65 -29.65
CA SER A 330 0.80 -15.32 -28.41
C SER A 330 0.84 -16.85 -28.59
N SER A 331 1.46 -17.56 -27.65
CA SER A 331 1.52 -19.03 -27.70
C SER A 331 0.30 -19.69 -27.04
N ASN A 332 -0.41 -18.96 -26.19
CA ASN A 332 -1.44 -19.51 -25.30
C ASN A 332 -2.87 -19.08 -25.68
N VAL A 333 -3.03 -17.96 -26.37
CA VAL A 333 -4.36 -17.52 -26.82
C VAL A 333 -4.75 -18.34 -28.07
N VAL A 334 -5.95 -18.89 -28.05
CA VAL A 334 -6.51 -19.71 -29.14
C VAL A 334 -7.44 -18.88 -30.00
N GLU A 335 -8.21 -18.00 -29.37
CA GLU A 335 -9.28 -17.25 -30.04
C GLU A 335 -9.61 -15.97 -29.26
N ILE A 336 -9.97 -14.93 -29.98
CA ILE A 336 -10.74 -13.80 -29.46
C ILE A 336 -12.21 -14.17 -29.69
N GLU A 337 -12.91 -14.62 -28.66
CA GLU A 337 -14.32 -15.04 -28.80
C GLU A 337 -15.19 -13.84 -29.12
N SER A 338 -15.06 -12.76 -28.34
CA SER A 338 -15.84 -11.55 -28.55
C SER A 338 -15.07 -10.28 -28.19
N ILE A 339 -15.52 -9.16 -28.79
CA ILE A 339 -15.02 -7.82 -28.50
C ILE A 339 -16.17 -6.82 -28.60
N LYS A 340 -16.26 -5.90 -27.64
CA LYS A 340 -17.29 -4.84 -27.59
C LYS A 340 -16.68 -3.54 -27.09
N ALA A 341 -16.87 -2.46 -27.84
CA ALA A 341 -16.51 -1.12 -27.39
C ALA A 341 -17.69 -0.46 -26.67
N GLU A 342 -17.42 0.22 -25.56
CA GLU A 342 -18.41 1.02 -24.85
C GLU A 342 -18.02 2.48 -24.89
N PRO A 343 -18.90 3.36 -25.41
CA PRO A 343 -18.68 4.79 -25.32
C PRO A 343 -18.55 5.22 -23.87
N ALA A 344 -17.61 6.10 -23.60
CA ALA A 344 -17.40 6.61 -22.25
C ALA A 344 -18.64 7.32 -21.68
N ASP A 345 -19.46 7.91 -22.55
CA ASP A 345 -20.66 8.67 -22.18
C ASP A 345 -21.86 7.78 -21.78
N ASP A 346 -21.90 6.54 -22.22
CA ASP A 346 -23.00 5.60 -21.96
C ASP A 346 -22.78 4.71 -20.74
N ASN A 347 -21.56 4.70 -20.18
CA ASN A 347 -21.25 3.93 -18.99
C ASN A 347 -21.62 4.71 -17.72
N PRO A 348 -22.60 4.25 -16.90
CA PRO A 348 -23.03 4.96 -15.70
C PRO A 348 -21.91 5.12 -14.66
N VAL A 349 -20.90 4.28 -14.69
CA VAL A 349 -19.73 4.36 -13.82
C VAL A 349 -18.78 5.47 -14.27
N LEU A 350 -18.64 5.67 -15.57
CA LEU A 350 -17.90 6.79 -16.14
C LEU A 350 -18.70 8.10 -16.06
N SER A 351 -20.03 8.06 -15.98
CA SER A 351 -20.87 9.25 -15.80
C SER A 351 -20.70 9.93 -14.44
N ALA A 352 -20.14 9.25 -13.46
CA ALA A 352 -19.75 9.81 -12.17
C ALA A 352 -18.41 10.57 -12.20
N ALA A 353 -17.62 10.42 -13.28
CA ALA A 353 -16.38 11.16 -13.50
C ALA A 353 -16.65 12.44 -14.32
N PRO A 354 -15.99 13.57 -14.02
CA PRO A 354 -16.19 14.79 -14.81
C PRO A 354 -15.65 14.64 -16.24
N SER A 355 -16.50 14.87 -17.27
CA SER A 355 -16.22 14.92 -18.71
C SER A 355 -15.53 13.70 -19.34
N ASN A 356 -16.31 12.68 -19.64
CA ASN A 356 -15.91 11.29 -19.90
C ASN A 356 -15.23 11.02 -21.26
N SER A 357 -15.68 11.62 -22.36
CA SER A 357 -15.09 11.40 -23.70
C SER A 357 -13.69 12.01 -23.86
N GLU A 358 -13.33 13.02 -23.06
CA GLU A 358 -11.98 13.59 -23.05
C GLU A 358 -10.99 12.76 -22.25
N GLN A 359 -11.49 11.98 -21.27
CA GLN A 359 -10.65 11.15 -20.39
C GLN A 359 -10.38 9.78 -20.99
N PHE A 360 -11.34 9.18 -21.69
CA PHE A 360 -11.21 7.90 -22.40
C PHE A 360 -11.39 8.10 -23.90
N PRO A 361 -10.37 8.50 -24.63
CA PRO A 361 -10.48 8.92 -26.04
C PRO A 361 -10.93 7.82 -27.00
N PHE A 362 -10.88 6.57 -26.59
CA PHE A 362 -11.36 5.41 -27.34
C PHE A 362 -12.54 4.70 -26.66
N GLY A 363 -13.02 5.20 -25.51
CA GLY A 363 -13.99 4.50 -24.67
C GLY A 363 -13.37 3.32 -23.93
N LEU A 364 -14.23 2.43 -23.46
CA LEU A 364 -13.83 1.14 -22.89
C LEU A 364 -13.87 0.07 -23.97
N ILE A 365 -12.99 -0.90 -23.85
CA ILE A 365 -13.00 -2.13 -24.61
C ILE A 365 -13.27 -3.28 -23.65
N ASN A 366 -14.26 -4.10 -23.95
CA ASN A 366 -14.50 -5.36 -23.29
C ASN A 366 -14.21 -6.46 -24.29
N PHE A 367 -13.43 -7.46 -23.91
CA PHE A 367 -13.13 -8.59 -24.77
C PHE A 367 -13.08 -9.89 -23.99
N LYS A 368 -13.30 -10.98 -24.69
CA LYS A 368 -13.26 -12.33 -24.18
C LYS A 368 -12.28 -13.15 -25.00
N LEU A 369 -11.27 -13.74 -24.32
CA LEU A 369 -10.25 -14.57 -24.92
C LEU A 369 -10.44 -16.01 -24.48
N ILE A 370 -10.12 -16.95 -25.36
CA ILE A 370 -9.96 -18.37 -25.02
C ILE A 370 -8.49 -18.68 -24.99
N VAL A 371 -8.01 -19.31 -23.90
CA VAL A 371 -6.64 -19.79 -23.74
C VAL A 371 -6.57 -21.30 -23.75
N ASN A 372 -5.37 -21.85 -24.01
CA ASN A 372 -5.16 -23.29 -24.18
C ASN A 372 -5.51 -24.11 -22.93
N GLN A 373 -5.12 -23.61 -21.75
CA GLN A 373 -5.34 -24.28 -20.47
C GLN A 373 -5.76 -23.28 -19.40
N PRO A 374 -6.58 -23.70 -18.44
CA PRO A 374 -6.87 -22.90 -17.26
C PRO A 374 -5.61 -22.41 -16.54
N GLY A 375 -5.52 -21.12 -16.27
CA GLY A 375 -4.39 -20.47 -15.64
C GLY A 375 -3.27 -20.02 -16.60
N ASP A 376 -3.46 -20.17 -17.91
CA ASP A 376 -2.46 -19.74 -18.88
C ASP A 376 -2.34 -18.21 -18.95
N PRO A 377 -1.10 -17.67 -19.10
CA PRO A 377 -0.90 -16.27 -19.40
C PRO A 377 -1.25 -15.97 -20.87
N ALA A 378 -1.78 -14.78 -21.10
CA ALA A 378 -2.09 -14.27 -22.44
C ALA A 378 -1.31 -12.97 -22.72
N GLU A 379 -0.72 -12.90 -23.90
CA GLU A 379 -0.15 -11.68 -24.46
C GLU A 379 -0.99 -11.26 -25.65
N VAL A 380 -1.57 -10.07 -25.61
CA VAL A 380 -2.37 -9.52 -26.71
C VAL A 380 -1.90 -8.12 -27.06
N LYS A 381 -2.13 -7.72 -28.32
CA LYS A 381 -1.86 -6.38 -28.81
C LYS A 381 -3.18 -5.65 -29.04
N ILE A 382 -3.28 -4.45 -28.49
CA ILE A 382 -4.38 -3.54 -28.77
C ILE A 382 -3.87 -2.52 -29.80
N TYR A 383 -4.58 -2.39 -30.93
CA TYR A 383 -4.27 -1.43 -31.97
C TYR A 383 -5.26 -0.27 -31.96
N PHE A 384 -4.76 0.91 -32.27
CA PHE A 384 -5.53 2.16 -32.27
C PHE A 384 -5.53 2.78 -33.66
N SER A 385 -6.69 3.18 -34.18
CA SER A 385 -6.81 3.88 -35.47
C SER A 385 -6.05 5.21 -35.52
N GLU A 386 -5.76 5.79 -34.36
CA GLU A 386 -4.90 6.98 -34.18
C GLU A 386 -4.01 6.82 -32.93
N PRO A 387 -2.90 7.57 -32.80
CA PRO A 387 -2.04 7.43 -31.63
C PRO A 387 -2.78 7.70 -30.33
N ALA A 388 -2.59 6.83 -29.33
CA ALA A 388 -3.07 7.09 -27.97
C ALA A 388 -2.38 8.32 -27.37
N PRO A 389 -3.04 9.08 -26.46
CA PRO A 389 -2.46 10.27 -25.82
C PRO A 389 -1.07 10.00 -25.23
N ALA A 390 -0.18 10.98 -25.32
CA ALA A 390 1.20 10.83 -24.84
C ALA A 390 1.29 10.54 -23.33
N ASP A 391 0.34 11.07 -22.57
CA ASP A 391 0.15 10.88 -21.13
C ASP A 391 -0.91 9.82 -20.79
N GLY A 392 -1.39 9.07 -21.79
CA GLY A 392 -2.39 8.01 -21.60
C GLY A 392 -1.80 6.79 -20.94
N CYS A 393 -2.53 6.25 -19.96
CA CYS A 393 -2.25 5.03 -19.22
C CYS A 393 -3.34 4.01 -19.45
N TRP A 394 -3.04 2.73 -19.22
CA TRP A 394 -4.03 1.66 -19.35
C TRP A 394 -4.68 1.39 -18.01
N PHE A 395 -6.01 1.45 -17.98
CA PHE A 395 -6.80 1.17 -16.78
C PHE A 395 -7.71 -0.03 -17.02
N LYS A 396 -7.88 -0.82 -15.97
CA LYS A 396 -8.87 -1.86 -15.87
C LYS A 396 -10.02 -1.43 -14.99
N TYR A 397 -11.22 -1.84 -15.36
CA TYR A 397 -12.42 -1.63 -14.58
C TYR A 397 -12.82 -2.92 -13.90
N ASP A 398 -12.98 -2.89 -12.58
CA ASP A 398 -13.62 -3.96 -11.83
C ASP A 398 -15.13 -3.69 -11.77
N PRO A 399 -15.95 -4.47 -12.50
CA PRO A 399 -17.40 -4.24 -12.53
C PRO A 399 -18.11 -4.63 -11.24
N ILE A 400 -17.47 -5.38 -10.35
CA ILE A 400 -18.03 -5.85 -9.08
C ILE A 400 -17.80 -4.82 -7.98
N GLU A 401 -16.56 -4.34 -7.86
CA GLU A 401 -16.20 -3.30 -6.90
C GLU A 401 -16.49 -1.88 -7.40
N ALA A 402 -16.84 -1.75 -8.68
CA ALA A 402 -17.00 -0.47 -9.37
C ALA A 402 -15.76 0.43 -9.23
N THR A 403 -14.57 -0.17 -9.28
CA THR A 403 -13.29 0.50 -9.09
C THR A 403 -12.42 0.44 -10.34
N TRP A 404 -11.47 1.38 -10.43
CA TRP A 404 -10.50 1.45 -11.50
C TRP A 404 -9.10 1.16 -10.97
N THR A 405 -8.36 0.31 -11.67
CA THR A 405 -6.96 -0.02 -11.35
C THR A 405 -6.05 0.42 -12.48
N ASP A 406 -4.96 1.13 -12.16
CA ASP A 406 -3.88 1.42 -13.12
C ASP A 406 -3.13 0.13 -13.44
N TYR A 407 -3.29 -0.34 -14.66
CA TYR A 407 -2.70 -1.58 -15.17
C TYR A 407 -1.48 -1.34 -16.06
N SER A 408 -0.95 -0.12 -16.08
CA SER A 408 0.15 0.30 -16.95
C SER A 408 1.44 -0.49 -16.72
N SER A 409 1.63 -1.09 -15.53
CA SER A 409 2.78 -1.97 -15.23
C SER A 409 2.77 -3.27 -16.04
N GLN A 410 1.61 -3.70 -16.53
CA GLN A 410 1.39 -4.91 -17.33
C GLN A 410 1.20 -4.56 -18.81
N THR A 411 1.63 -3.36 -19.23
CA THR A 411 1.43 -2.90 -20.60
C THR A 411 2.69 -2.27 -21.18
N VAL A 412 2.85 -2.35 -22.50
CA VAL A 412 3.94 -1.70 -23.24
C VAL A 412 3.40 -1.01 -24.48
N PHE A 413 3.39 0.33 -24.51
CA PHE A 413 3.04 1.07 -25.71
C PHE A 413 4.14 1.02 -26.78
N SER A 414 3.74 0.93 -28.05
CA SER A 414 4.65 1.17 -29.18
C SER A 414 5.16 2.62 -29.18
N SER A 415 6.30 2.86 -29.83
CA SER A 415 6.92 4.20 -29.87
C SER A 415 6.06 5.27 -30.52
N ASP A 416 5.20 4.90 -31.45
CA ASP A 416 4.24 5.77 -32.13
C ASP A 416 2.85 5.80 -31.43
N ARG A 417 2.72 5.01 -30.35
CA ARG A 417 1.49 4.88 -29.56
C ARG A 417 0.25 4.42 -30.36
N ARG A 418 0.46 3.75 -31.48
CA ARG A 418 -0.61 3.15 -32.27
C ARG A 418 -0.93 1.74 -31.85
N SER A 419 -0.11 1.15 -30.99
CA SER A 419 -0.41 -0.14 -30.37
C SER A 419 0.06 -0.20 -28.92
N LEU A 420 -0.49 -1.16 -28.20
CA LEU A 420 -0.20 -1.49 -26.81
C LEU A 420 -0.10 -3.02 -26.71
N THR A 421 0.95 -3.53 -26.12
CA THR A 421 1.00 -4.95 -25.69
C THR A 421 0.45 -5.02 -24.26
N LEU A 422 -0.50 -5.93 -24.03
CA LEU A 422 -1.16 -6.16 -22.76
C LEU A 422 -0.89 -7.59 -22.31
N TYR A 423 -0.46 -7.74 -21.03
CA TYR A 423 -0.19 -9.03 -20.42
C TYR A 423 -1.29 -9.35 -19.41
N LEU A 424 -1.89 -10.54 -19.56
CA LEU A 424 -3.02 -11.05 -18.78
C LEU A 424 -2.71 -12.45 -18.27
N GLU A 425 -3.51 -12.93 -17.33
CA GLU A 425 -3.47 -14.31 -16.83
C GLU A 425 -4.90 -14.76 -16.51
N ASP A 426 -5.30 -15.93 -17.02
CA ASP A 426 -6.60 -16.54 -16.74
C ASP A 426 -6.76 -16.81 -15.23
N GLY A 427 -7.83 -16.33 -14.62
CA GLY A 427 -8.04 -16.32 -13.17
C GLY A 427 -7.09 -15.39 -12.39
N GLY A 428 -6.29 -14.57 -13.09
CA GLY A 428 -5.34 -13.62 -12.53
C GLY A 428 -5.94 -12.24 -12.25
N GLU A 429 -5.05 -11.31 -11.84
CA GLU A 429 -5.44 -9.91 -11.66
C GLU A 429 -5.90 -9.30 -12.98
N GLY A 430 -7.14 -8.80 -13.01
CA GLY A 430 -7.75 -8.17 -14.18
C GLY A 430 -8.52 -9.14 -15.07
N ASP A 431 -8.67 -10.40 -14.70
CA ASP A 431 -9.68 -11.27 -15.26
C ASP A 431 -11.00 -11.07 -14.50
N ALA A 432 -12.01 -10.53 -15.19
CA ALA A 432 -13.26 -10.12 -14.55
C ALA A 432 -14.16 -11.28 -14.14
N ASP A 433 -13.90 -12.51 -14.61
CA ASP A 433 -14.65 -13.68 -14.18
C ASP A 433 -14.09 -14.33 -12.90
N GLY A 434 -12.85 -13.95 -12.52
CA GLY A 434 -12.19 -14.39 -11.30
C GLY A 434 -11.87 -15.88 -11.24
N SER A 435 -11.93 -16.60 -12.36
CA SER A 435 -11.83 -18.06 -12.41
C SER A 435 -10.77 -18.52 -13.43
N ALA A 436 -9.84 -19.35 -13.02
CA ALA A 436 -8.94 -20.03 -13.96
C ALA A 436 -9.68 -21.15 -14.69
N ASN A 437 -10.37 -20.82 -15.76
CA ASN A 437 -11.28 -21.70 -16.50
C ASN A 437 -10.95 -21.84 -18.00
N GLY A 438 -9.88 -21.19 -18.47
CA GLY A 438 -9.49 -21.12 -19.88
C GLY A 438 -10.10 -19.94 -20.63
N ILE A 439 -10.73 -19.01 -19.92
CA ILE A 439 -11.39 -17.82 -20.46
C ILE A 439 -10.84 -16.60 -19.72
N ILE A 440 -10.55 -15.53 -20.44
CA ILE A 440 -10.18 -14.23 -19.86
C ILE A 440 -11.20 -13.21 -20.31
N VAL A 441 -11.85 -12.53 -19.38
CA VAL A 441 -12.78 -11.41 -19.62
C VAL A 441 -12.14 -10.12 -19.12
N ASP A 442 -11.94 -9.15 -20.01
CA ASP A 442 -11.21 -7.92 -19.71
C ASP A 442 -12.03 -6.66 -20.07
N PRO A 443 -12.55 -5.92 -19.10
CA PRO A 443 -13.05 -4.56 -19.26
C PRO A 443 -11.96 -3.53 -18.97
N SER A 444 -11.41 -2.89 -20.01
CA SER A 444 -10.28 -1.98 -19.86
C SER A 444 -10.29 -0.84 -20.88
N GLY A 445 -9.36 0.11 -20.76
CA GLY A 445 -9.24 1.19 -21.71
C GLY A 445 -8.07 2.14 -21.41
N VAL A 446 -7.72 2.96 -22.42
CA VAL A 446 -6.73 4.01 -22.24
C VAL A 446 -7.38 5.28 -21.69
N ALA A 447 -6.88 5.78 -20.56
CA ALA A 447 -7.30 7.06 -19.99
C ALA A 447 -6.14 8.04 -19.91
N VAL A 448 -6.43 9.34 -19.98
CA VAL A 448 -5.43 10.40 -19.80
C VAL A 448 -5.15 10.65 -18.31
N SER A 449 -3.96 11.15 -18.00
CA SER A 449 -3.47 11.32 -16.61
C SER A 449 -4.33 12.26 -15.73
N SER A 450 -5.14 13.13 -16.32
CA SER A 450 -6.09 13.96 -15.57
C SER A 450 -7.19 13.16 -14.86
N PHE A 451 -7.43 11.91 -15.30
CA PHE A 451 -8.31 10.96 -14.61
C PHE A 451 -7.80 10.63 -13.20
N ALA A 452 -6.49 10.54 -13.04
CA ALA A 452 -5.82 10.22 -11.79
C ALA A 452 -5.90 11.34 -10.72
N SER A 453 -6.20 12.59 -11.09
CA SER A 453 -6.19 13.76 -10.19
C SER A 453 -7.57 14.24 -9.72
N GLY A 454 -8.65 13.63 -10.17
CA GLY A 454 -10.03 13.99 -9.82
C GLY A 454 -10.48 13.34 -8.51
N SER A 455 -10.31 14.02 -7.36
CA SER A 455 -10.91 13.61 -6.09
C SER A 455 -12.41 13.86 -6.08
N GLY A 456 -13.18 12.99 -6.71
CA GLY A 456 -14.64 12.91 -6.59
C GLY A 456 -15.00 11.74 -5.68
N SER A 457 -15.72 12.02 -4.60
CA SER A 457 -16.20 11.02 -3.65
C SER A 457 -17.15 10.02 -4.32
N GLY A 458 -16.69 8.83 -4.62
CA GLY A 458 -17.48 7.72 -5.16
C GLY A 458 -16.64 6.83 -6.07
N GLY A 459 -16.02 5.80 -5.52
CA GLY A 459 -15.18 4.85 -6.23
C GLY A 459 -13.69 5.13 -5.98
N GLY A 460 -13.13 4.46 -4.98
CA GLY A 460 -11.73 4.66 -4.59
C GLY A 460 -10.77 4.13 -5.65
N ILE A 461 -9.89 4.99 -6.13
CA ILE A 461 -8.72 4.58 -6.92
C ILE A 461 -7.68 4.07 -5.93
N ARG A 462 -7.38 2.78 -5.99
CA ARG A 462 -6.31 2.17 -5.19
C ARG A 462 -5.01 2.21 -5.98
N ASP A 463 -3.99 2.86 -5.40
CA ASP A 463 -2.60 2.97 -5.83
C ASP A 463 -2.30 3.72 -7.14
N MET A 464 -2.08 5.03 -7.00
CA MET A 464 -1.66 5.93 -8.08
C MET A 464 -0.18 6.34 -7.98
N ALA A 465 0.73 5.44 -8.20
CA ALA A 465 2.16 5.79 -8.18
C ALA A 465 2.92 5.46 -9.49
N GLY A 466 2.24 5.16 -10.60
CA GLY A 466 2.88 4.51 -11.74
C GLY A 466 3.06 5.29 -13.04
N CYS A 467 2.31 6.35 -13.31
CA CYS A 467 2.29 6.96 -14.64
C CYS A 467 3.37 8.02 -14.93
N PHE A 468 4.46 8.05 -14.18
CA PHE A 468 5.61 8.88 -14.52
C PHE A 468 6.65 8.04 -15.28
N ILE A 469 6.88 8.42 -16.53
CA ILE A 469 7.97 7.91 -17.35
C ILE A 469 9.29 8.16 -16.61
N ASN A 470 9.84 7.13 -16.00
CA ASN A 470 11.24 7.08 -15.65
C ASN A 470 11.87 5.87 -16.36
N SER A 471 12.51 6.18 -17.47
CA SER A 471 13.45 5.27 -18.09
C SER A 471 14.61 5.00 -17.13
N VAL A 472 14.61 3.90 -16.51
CA VAL A 472 15.61 2.99 -15.95
C VAL A 472 14.98 2.27 -14.77
N SER A 473 14.41 1.11 -14.99
CA SER A 473 13.93 0.28 -13.89
C SER A 473 14.94 -0.80 -13.54
N VAL A 474 15.33 -0.77 -12.28
CA VAL A 474 15.80 -1.97 -11.60
C VAL A 474 14.54 -2.70 -11.12
N LYS A 475 14.25 -3.88 -11.67
CA LYS A 475 13.16 -4.74 -11.20
C LYS A 475 13.36 -5.07 -9.72
N SER A 476 12.62 -4.42 -8.85
CA SER A 476 12.40 -4.90 -7.48
C SER A 476 11.20 -5.84 -7.52
N VAL A 477 11.43 -7.12 -7.29
CA VAL A 477 10.38 -8.10 -7.08
C VAL A 477 9.74 -7.78 -5.72
N GLY A 478 8.63 -7.07 -5.74
CA GLY A 478 7.80 -6.84 -4.56
C GLY A 478 6.97 -8.08 -4.25
N PHE A 479 7.40 -8.87 -3.27
CA PHE A 479 6.56 -9.94 -2.72
C PHE A 479 5.44 -9.32 -1.88
N ASN A 480 4.22 -9.43 -2.34
CA ASN A 480 3.04 -9.07 -1.55
C ASN A 480 2.70 -10.25 -0.62
N VAL A 481 3.08 -10.14 0.65
CA VAL A 481 2.96 -11.20 1.66
C VAL A 481 1.49 -11.53 1.97
N ALA A 482 0.57 -10.60 1.78
CA ALA A 482 -0.85 -10.78 2.08
C ALA A 482 -1.57 -11.80 1.17
N ARG A 483 -1.13 -11.97 -0.10
CA ARG A 483 -1.73 -12.96 -1.01
C ARG A 483 -1.26 -14.41 -0.79
N VAL A 484 -0.06 -14.59 -0.25
CA VAL A 484 0.46 -15.93 0.06
C VAL A 484 -0.33 -16.58 1.21
N TRP A 485 -0.89 -15.78 2.12
CA TRP A 485 -1.72 -16.29 3.22
C TRP A 485 -3.09 -16.80 2.78
N LYS A 486 -3.70 -16.22 1.74
CA LYS A 486 -5.01 -16.68 1.24
C LYS A 486 -4.95 -18.03 0.48
N ALA A 487 -3.79 -18.37 -0.12
CA ALA A 487 -3.65 -19.59 -0.93
C ALA A 487 -3.26 -20.86 -0.15
N VAL A 488 -2.89 -20.76 1.13
CA VAL A 488 -2.20 -21.86 1.84
C VAL A 488 -3.08 -22.59 2.87
N ARG A 489 -4.34 -22.23 3.09
CA ARG A 489 -5.24 -22.91 4.05
C ARG A 489 -5.62 -24.38 3.71
N GLY A 490 -4.98 -25.00 2.73
CA GLY A 490 -5.31 -26.37 2.31
C GLY A 490 -4.21 -27.45 2.37
N ARG A 491 -2.94 -27.14 2.77
CA ARG A 491 -1.88 -28.17 2.75
C ARG A 491 -0.82 -27.95 3.84
N GLU A 492 -1.03 -28.51 5.00
CA GLU A 492 -0.12 -28.41 6.16
C GLU A 492 1.27 -29.04 6.00
N LEU A 493 1.56 -29.84 5.00
CA LEU A 493 2.83 -30.58 4.86
C LEU A 493 3.87 -29.94 3.93
N ALA A 494 3.47 -28.94 3.11
CA ALA A 494 4.42 -28.24 2.23
C ALA A 494 5.06 -27.00 2.89
N PHE A 495 4.47 -26.48 3.95
CA PHE A 495 4.83 -25.22 4.57
C PHE A 495 6.21 -25.22 5.27
N GLY A 496 6.52 -26.31 5.97
CA GLY A 496 7.81 -26.45 6.66
C GLY A 496 9.01 -26.49 5.71
N LEU A 497 8.85 -27.07 4.52
CA LEU A 497 9.91 -27.15 3.51
C LEU A 497 10.10 -25.84 2.75
N LEU A 498 9.01 -25.11 2.49
CA LEU A 498 9.08 -23.80 1.81
C LEU A 498 9.67 -22.71 2.72
N LEU A 499 9.29 -22.70 3.99
CA LEU A 499 9.84 -21.78 5.00
C LEU A 499 11.34 -22.02 5.21
N LEU A 500 11.77 -23.29 5.28
CA LEU A 500 13.19 -23.66 5.38
C LEU A 500 13.97 -23.29 4.10
N ALA A 501 13.37 -23.40 2.92
CA ALA A 501 13.97 -22.97 1.67
C ALA A 501 14.09 -21.42 1.60
N MET A 502 13.07 -20.69 2.03
CA MET A 502 13.10 -19.21 2.09
C MET A 502 14.13 -18.70 3.11
N ILE A 503 14.20 -19.31 4.28
CA ILE A 503 15.23 -18.96 5.30
C ILE A 503 16.62 -19.24 4.74
N LYS A 504 16.84 -20.35 4.02
CA LYS A 504 18.12 -20.62 3.37
C LYS A 504 18.47 -19.60 2.27
N ILE A 505 17.50 -19.22 1.45
CA ILE A 505 17.70 -18.20 0.41
C ILE A 505 18.02 -16.84 1.04
N LEU A 506 17.29 -16.45 2.07
CA LEU A 506 17.52 -15.21 2.79
C LEU A 506 18.91 -15.18 3.45
N THR A 507 19.34 -16.30 4.05
CA THR A 507 20.67 -16.43 4.65
C THR A 507 21.78 -16.32 3.60
N ILE A 508 21.57 -16.87 2.39
CA ILE A 508 22.52 -16.77 1.29
C ILE A 508 22.60 -15.33 0.75
N VAL A 509 21.45 -14.65 0.63
CA VAL A 509 21.39 -13.27 0.14
C VAL A 509 22.03 -12.31 1.14
N LEU A 510 21.71 -12.44 2.43
CA LEU A 510 22.33 -11.65 3.49
C LEU A 510 23.84 -11.92 3.62
N GLY A 511 24.25 -13.17 3.45
CA GLY A 511 25.67 -13.55 3.40
C GLY A 511 26.42 -12.89 2.24
N ARG A 512 25.82 -12.84 1.04
CA ARG A 512 26.40 -12.16 -0.14
C ARG A 512 26.43 -10.63 0.00
N MET A 513 25.41 -10.05 0.64
CA MET A 513 25.40 -8.61 0.95
C MET A 513 26.48 -8.24 1.96
N ARG A 514 26.67 -9.06 2.99
CA ARG A 514 27.74 -8.89 3.99
C ARG A 514 29.13 -9.01 3.36
N GLN A 515 29.36 -10.01 2.50
CA GLN A 515 30.64 -10.15 1.77
C GLN A 515 30.92 -8.94 0.86
N ARG A 516 29.94 -8.44 0.12
CA ARG A 516 30.09 -7.23 -0.70
C ARG A 516 30.38 -5.99 0.14
N TRP A 517 29.76 -5.87 1.31
CA TRP A 517 30.03 -4.76 2.23
C TRP A 517 31.47 -4.84 2.80
N GLU A 518 31.92 -6.03 3.21
CA GLU A 518 33.28 -6.26 3.69
C GLU A 518 34.35 -6.07 2.61
N GLU A 519 34.06 -6.41 1.34
CA GLU A 519 34.94 -6.10 0.19
C GLU A 519 35.01 -4.60 -0.09
N THR A 520 33.90 -3.89 0.07
CA THR A 520 33.84 -2.43 -0.11
C THR A 520 34.64 -1.74 1.00
N GLN A 521 34.51 -2.20 2.25
CA GLN A 521 35.29 -1.69 3.37
C GLN A 521 36.81 -1.96 3.18
N ARG A 522 37.20 -3.16 2.77
CA ARG A 522 38.61 -3.48 2.46
C ARG A 522 39.18 -2.64 1.31
N ARG A 523 38.39 -2.30 0.29
CA ARG A 523 38.79 -1.36 -0.77
C ARG A 523 38.96 0.05 -0.24
N PHE A 524 38.16 0.48 0.71
CA PHE A 524 38.29 1.78 1.37
C PHE A 524 39.56 1.86 2.25
N GLU A 525 39.86 0.82 3.02
CA GLU A 525 41.06 0.75 3.85
C GLU A 525 42.36 0.71 3.03
N THR A 526 42.40 -0.06 1.93
CA THR A 526 43.54 -0.09 1.02
C THR A 526 43.73 1.22 0.24
N TYR A 527 42.70 2.04 0.09
CA TYR A 527 42.80 3.37 -0.50
C TYR A 527 43.38 4.39 0.49
N HIS A 528 43.06 4.26 1.77
CA HIS A 528 43.60 5.10 2.84
C HIS A 528 45.10 4.84 3.10
N GLU A 529 45.54 3.59 3.03
CA GLU A 529 46.96 3.21 3.19
C GLU A 529 47.85 3.67 2.02
N ARG A 530 47.29 3.98 0.84
CA ARG A 530 48.02 4.47 -0.34
C ARG A 530 48.12 6.01 -0.43
N GLY A 531 47.79 6.75 0.61
CA GLY A 531 48.10 8.18 0.72
C GLY A 531 47.31 9.11 -0.20
N GLY A 532 46.12 8.74 -0.63
CA GLY A 532 45.22 9.57 -1.44
C GLY A 532 44.58 10.70 -0.61
N ARG A 533 45.07 11.94 -0.79
CA ARG A 533 44.40 13.13 -0.24
C ARG A 533 43.14 13.43 -1.03
N PHE A 534 41.98 13.30 -0.41
CA PHE A 534 40.73 13.89 -0.91
C PHE A 534 40.70 15.37 -0.62
N THR A 535 40.77 16.22 -1.66
CA THR A 535 40.35 17.60 -1.58
C THR A 535 38.86 17.68 -1.86
N ALA A 536 38.07 17.96 -0.83
CA ALA A 536 36.66 18.29 -0.99
C ALA A 536 36.50 19.58 -1.79
N ARG A 537 36.06 19.50 -3.04
CA ARG A 537 35.54 20.63 -3.79
C ARG A 537 34.18 20.28 -4.38
N HIS A 538 33.19 21.05 -3.94
CA HIS A 538 31.88 21.30 -4.54
C HIS A 538 30.83 20.18 -4.51
N LEU A 539 29.99 20.25 -3.50
CA LEU A 539 28.55 20.09 -3.67
C LEU A 539 27.87 21.28 -2.99
N THR A 540 27.67 22.34 -3.75
CA THR A 540 26.73 23.41 -3.40
C THR A 540 25.36 22.98 -3.89
N ASN A 541 24.46 22.74 -2.96
CA ASN A 541 23.05 22.60 -3.19
C ASN A 541 22.48 23.92 -3.72
N LYS A 542 21.77 23.88 -4.86
CA LYS A 542 20.88 24.95 -5.31
C LYS A 542 19.47 24.38 -5.42
N GLY A 543 18.57 25.00 -4.70
CA GLY A 543 17.12 24.97 -4.93
C GLY A 543 16.35 24.10 -3.98
#